data_4d63eea7f74259fb642564cd8aa6bcab
#
_entry.id   4d63eea7f74259fb642564cd8aa6bcab
#
_cell.length_a   1.000
_cell.length_b   1.000
_cell.length_c   1.000
_cell.angle_alpha   90.00
_cell.angle_beta   90.00
_cell.angle_gamma   90.00
#
_symmetry.space_group_name_H-M   'P 1'
#
loop_
_entity.id
_entity.type
_entity.pdbx_description
1 polymer ?
#
loop_
_entity_poly.entity_id
_entity_poly.type
_entity_poly.pdbx_seq_one_letter_code
_entity_poly.pdbx_strand_id
1 'polypeptide(L)' 'MSQSPAILAAHRVLDVEMEGLRRLQAS' A
#
# COMPACT_ATOMS: atom_id res chain seq x y z
N MET A 1 -14.28 -14.07 7.31
CA MET A 1 -14.29 -14.15 5.85
C MET A 1 -13.05 -13.47 5.29
N SER A 2 -12.49 -14.03 4.24
CA SER A 2 -11.30 -13.47 3.63
C SER A 2 -11.67 -12.30 2.71
N GLN A 3 -10.74 -11.38 2.54
CA GLN A 3 -10.92 -10.28 1.61
C GLN A 3 -10.80 -10.80 0.17
N SER A 4 -11.44 -10.09 -0.75
CA SER A 4 -11.33 -10.44 -2.16
C SER A 4 -9.89 -10.20 -2.65
N PRO A 5 -9.46 -10.92 -3.69
CA PRO A 5 -8.13 -10.68 -4.26
C PRO A 5 -7.94 -9.25 -4.74
N ALA A 6 -9.00 -8.61 -5.23
CA ALA A 6 -8.91 -7.22 -5.67
C ALA A 6 -8.64 -6.27 -4.51
N ILE A 7 -9.28 -6.49 -3.37
CA ILE A 7 -9.06 -5.66 -2.19
C ILE A 7 -7.66 -5.87 -1.63
N LEU A 8 -7.19 -7.12 -1.60
CA LEU A 8 -5.83 -7.40 -1.15
C LEU A 8 -4.80 -6.71 -2.04
N ALA A 9 -5.00 -6.76 -3.35
CA ALA A 9 -4.11 -6.10 -4.29
C ALA A 9 -4.11 -4.57 -4.07
N ALA A 10 -5.28 -4.00 -3.83
CA ALA A 10 -5.40 -2.57 -3.57
C ALA A 10 -4.65 -2.18 -2.29
N HIS A 11 -4.76 -2.99 -1.24
CA HIS A 11 -4.02 -2.73 0.00
C HIS A 11 -2.52 -2.74 -0.23
N ARG A 12 -2.03 -3.68 -1.03
CA ARG A 12 -0.61 -3.77 -1.33
C ARG A 12 -0.12 -2.54 -2.09
N VAL A 13 -0.90 -2.08 -3.05
CA VAL A 13 -0.55 -0.88 -3.81
C VAL A 13 -0.48 0.33 -2.88
N LEU A 14 -1.47 0.48 -2.01
CA LEU A 14 -1.49 1.57 -1.04
C LEU A 14 -0.29 1.51 -0.10
N ASP A 15 0.07 0.33 0.37
CA ASP A 15 1.22 0.17 1.25
C ASP A 15 2.52 0.60 0.58
N VAL A 16 2.69 0.24 -0.69
CA VAL A 16 3.88 0.63 -1.46
C VAL A 16 3.92 2.15 -1.63
N GLU A 17 2.79 2.75 -1.95
CA GLU A 17 2.72 4.19 -2.14
C GLU A 17 3.00 4.94 -0.84
N MET A 18 2.46 4.47 0.27
CA MET A 18 2.71 5.09 1.56
C MET A 18 4.17 5.00 1.95
N GLU A 19 4.81 3.88 1.66
CA GLU A 19 6.24 3.73 1.92
C GLU A 19 7.07 4.70 1.11
N GLY A 20 6.72 4.88 -0.15
CA GLY A 20 7.38 5.86 -1.01
C GLY A 20 7.25 7.28 -0.48
N LEU A 21 6.06 7.62 0.00
CA LEU A 21 5.83 8.94 0.58
C LEU A 21 6.65 9.16 1.84
N ARG A 22 6.79 8.14 2.68
CA ARG A 22 7.62 8.22 3.88
C ARG A 22 9.08 8.48 3.54
N ARG A 23 9.57 7.83 2.51
CA ARG A 23 10.94 8.04 2.06
C ARG A 23 11.16 9.46 1.57
N LEU A 24 10.18 9.98 0.86
CA LEU A 24 10.25 11.36 0.39
C LEU A 24 10.28 12.33 1.57
N GLN A 25 9.49 12.08 2.61
CA GLN A 25 9.49 12.93 3.79
C GLN A 25 10.82 12.88 4.53
N ALA A 26 11.52 11.76 4.47
CA ALA A 26 12.78 11.57 5.17
C ALA A 26 13.98 12.19 4.43
N SER A 27 13.80 12.52 3.17
CA SER A 27 14.91 13.04 2.37
C SER A 27 15.07 14.56 2.45
#